data_4b7256e39dcbf3b3d19d354e25b2b1e7
#
_entry.id   4b7256e39dcbf3b3d19d354e25b2b1e7
#
_cell.length_a   1.000
_cell.length_b   1.000
_cell.length_c   1.000
_cell.angle_alpha   90.00
_cell.angle_beta   90.00
_cell.angle_gamma   90.00
#
_symmetry.space_group_name_H-M   'P 1'
#
loop_
_entity.id
_entity.type
_entity.pdbx_description
1 polymer ?
#
loop_
_entity_poly.entity_id
_entity_poly.type
_entity_poly.pdbx_seq_one_letter_code
_entity_poly.pdbx_strand_id
1 'polypeptide(L)'
;DGTALTKPEVTVGGDGFVDGEVEGIKATGTITNVGGPVANPIEYTGVEGKFNAGNYKIQKQEGTLTITKAGSLGLTVEGAERKYNGKPLSAAKVEASVTEGTTISYSTDDGSTWTAEAPSITKAGTLNVKVKAENSNYETVEEAYKLKVTKRKVTLTSETASKAYDGTALTKPEVTVGGDGFV
;
A
#
# COMPACT_ATOMS: atom_id res chain seq x y z
N ASP A 1 -9.27 -8.31 -10.38
CA ASP A 1 -8.43 -9.43 -10.81
C ASP A 1 -7.47 -9.04 -11.95
N GLY A 2 -7.56 -7.80 -12.48
CA GLY A 2 -6.71 -7.32 -13.58
C GLY A 2 -7.12 -7.80 -14.97
N THR A 3 -8.23 -8.52 -15.09
CA THR A 3 -8.77 -8.92 -16.38
C THR A 3 -9.70 -7.86 -16.97
N ALA A 4 -9.76 -7.77 -18.29
CA ALA A 4 -10.65 -6.84 -18.97
C ALA A 4 -12.12 -7.24 -18.78
N LEU A 5 -12.95 -6.29 -18.33
CA LEU A 5 -14.41 -6.44 -18.38
C LEU A 5 -14.89 -6.12 -19.78
N THR A 6 -15.58 -7.06 -20.39
CA THR A 6 -16.24 -6.93 -21.68
C THR A 6 -17.67 -7.49 -21.56
N LYS A 7 -18.59 -6.99 -22.36
CA LYS A 7 -19.96 -7.50 -22.47
C LYS A 7 -20.39 -7.45 -23.92
N PRO A 8 -19.95 -8.46 -24.73
CA PRO A 8 -20.14 -8.43 -26.19
C PRO A 8 -21.56 -8.78 -26.67
N GLU A 9 -22.41 -9.33 -25.81
CA GLU A 9 -23.73 -9.77 -26.17
C GLU A 9 -24.64 -8.57 -26.52
N VAL A 10 -25.29 -8.67 -27.68
CA VAL A 10 -26.28 -7.69 -28.16
C VAL A 10 -27.60 -8.41 -28.46
N THR A 11 -28.68 -7.86 -27.97
CA THR A 11 -30.02 -8.32 -28.29
C THR A 11 -30.57 -7.50 -29.45
N VAL A 12 -31.00 -8.18 -30.52
CA VAL A 12 -31.69 -7.56 -31.64
C VAL A 12 -33.21 -7.62 -31.39
N GLY A 13 -33.83 -6.46 -31.32
CA GLY A 13 -35.29 -6.33 -31.08
C GLY A 13 -36.01 -5.71 -32.28
N GLY A 14 -37.31 -5.52 -32.11
CA GLY A 14 -38.19 -5.07 -33.22
C GLY A 14 -38.38 -6.15 -34.28
N ASP A 15 -38.44 -5.74 -35.53
CA ASP A 15 -38.60 -6.67 -36.67
C ASP A 15 -37.29 -7.42 -37.00
N GLY A 16 -36.17 -6.96 -36.44
CA GLY A 16 -34.83 -7.53 -36.68
C GLY A 16 -34.27 -7.20 -38.07
N PHE A 17 -33.20 -7.94 -38.44
CA PHE A 17 -32.63 -7.91 -39.77
C PHE A 17 -33.14 -9.13 -40.59
N VAL A 18 -33.18 -9.00 -41.90
CA VAL A 18 -33.43 -10.14 -42.78
C VAL A 18 -32.24 -11.11 -42.69
N ASP A 19 -32.54 -12.39 -42.67
CA ASP A 19 -31.55 -13.45 -42.55
C ASP A 19 -30.42 -13.33 -43.59
N GLY A 20 -29.20 -13.35 -43.10
CA GLY A 20 -28.00 -13.29 -43.93
C GLY A 20 -27.65 -11.93 -44.51
N GLU A 21 -28.34 -10.85 -44.12
CA GLU A 21 -27.96 -9.49 -44.50
C GLU A 21 -26.97 -8.81 -43.54
N VAL A 22 -26.93 -9.23 -42.26
CA VAL A 22 -26.05 -8.65 -41.23
C VAL A 22 -25.34 -9.76 -40.46
N GLU A 23 -24.08 -9.54 -40.18
CA GLU A 23 -23.25 -10.45 -39.40
C GLU A 23 -22.40 -9.68 -38.37
N GLY A 24 -21.79 -10.41 -37.43
CA GLY A 24 -20.82 -9.84 -36.46
C GLY A 24 -21.42 -8.81 -35.50
N ILE A 25 -22.73 -8.91 -35.21
CA ILE A 25 -23.39 -8.03 -34.25
C ILE A 25 -22.80 -8.29 -32.86
N LYS A 26 -22.10 -7.31 -32.30
CA LYS A 26 -21.47 -7.38 -30.96
C LYS A 26 -21.29 -6.02 -30.38
N ALA A 27 -21.17 -5.95 -29.07
CA ALA A 27 -20.64 -4.77 -28.40
C ALA A 27 -19.13 -4.91 -28.17
N THR A 28 -18.39 -3.80 -28.25
CA THR A 28 -16.92 -3.79 -28.33
C THR A 28 -16.25 -3.03 -27.19
N GLY A 29 -17.02 -2.51 -26.22
CA GLY A 29 -16.48 -1.81 -25.06
C GLY A 29 -15.60 -2.71 -24.22
N THR A 30 -14.57 -2.11 -23.62
CA THR A 30 -13.66 -2.78 -22.69
C THR A 30 -13.15 -1.81 -21.64
N ILE A 31 -12.97 -2.28 -20.41
CA ILE A 31 -12.34 -1.56 -19.30
C ILE A 31 -11.61 -2.56 -18.39
N THR A 32 -10.42 -2.21 -17.90
CA THR A 32 -9.61 -3.12 -17.07
C THR A 32 -9.40 -2.58 -15.64
N ASN A 33 -9.26 -1.26 -15.50
CA ASN A 33 -9.04 -0.63 -14.19
C ASN A 33 -10.33 -0.05 -13.62
N VAL A 34 -10.33 0.22 -12.32
CA VAL A 34 -11.42 0.95 -11.66
C VAL A 34 -11.74 2.24 -12.42
N GLY A 35 -13.00 2.43 -12.71
CA GLY A 35 -13.46 3.59 -13.49
C GLY A 35 -14.73 3.30 -14.25
N GLY A 36 -15.12 4.24 -15.07
CA GLY A 36 -16.37 4.22 -15.82
C GLY A 36 -17.40 5.22 -15.28
N PRO A 37 -18.60 5.25 -15.86
CA PRO A 37 -19.03 4.40 -16.98
C PRO A 37 -18.32 4.71 -18.30
N VAL A 38 -17.84 3.68 -19.00
CA VAL A 38 -17.36 3.79 -20.39
C VAL A 38 -18.41 3.21 -21.34
N ALA A 39 -18.53 3.76 -22.53
CA ALA A 39 -19.47 3.26 -23.52
C ALA A 39 -19.18 1.82 -23.92
N ASN A 40 -20.23 1.03 -24.19
CA ASN A 40 -20.14 -0.31 -24.79
C ASN A 40 -20.76 -0.25 -26.20
N PRO A 41 -20.03 0.29 -27.20
CA PRO A 41 -20.58 0.57 -28.51
C PRO A 41 -20.95 -0.71 -29.25
N ILE A 42 -22.03 -0.66 -30.03
CA ILE A 42 -22.52 -1.77 -30.82
C ILE A 42 -21.98 -1.68 -32.24
N GLU A 43 -21.38 -2.73 -32.71
CA GLU A 43 -20.89 -2.91 -34.07
C GLU A 43 -21.60 -4.04 -34.76
N TYR A 44 -21.72 -3.93 -36.09
CA TYR A 44 -22.22 -5.00 -36.99
C TYR A 44 -21.65 -4.77 -38.38
N THR A 45 -21.66 -5.81 -39.18
CA THR A 45 -21.22 -5.77 -40.59
C THR A 45 -22.38 -6.12 -41.50
N GLY A 46 -22.70 -5.22 -42.44
CA GLY A 46 -23.63 -5.53 -43.53
C GLY A 46 -22.96 -6.44 -44.57
N VAL A 47 -23.63 -7.49 -44.96
CA VAL A 47 -23.12 -8.42 -45.98
C VAL A 47 -23.19 -7.76 -47.36
N GLU A 48 -22.07 -7.75 -48.06
CA GLU A 48 -21.96 -7.12 -49.37
C GLU A 48 -22.95 -7.71 -50.39
N GLY A 49 -23.61 -6.84 -51.14
CA GLY A 49 -24.62 -7.23 -52.12
C GLY A 49 -25.97 -7.70 -51.57
N LYS A 50 -26.13 -7.76 -50.25
CA LYS A 50 -27.38 -8.13 -49.57
C LYS A 50 -27.93 -6.99 -48.72
N PHE A 51 -27.10 -6.44 -47.84
CA PHE A 51 -27.52 -5.39 -46.88
C PHE A 51 -27.68 -4.03 -47.55
N ASN A 52 -28.81 -3.40 -47.29
CA ASN A 52 -29.04 -1.98 -47.65
C ASN A 52 -29.59 -1.22 -46.42
N ALA A 53 -28.78 -0.33 -45.87
CA ALA A 53 -29.14 0.42 -44.67
C ALA A 53 -30.43 1.27 -44.85
N GLY A 54 -30.78 1.67 -46.08
CA GLY A 54 -32.00 2.39 -46.38
C GLY A 54 -33.30 1.61 -46.15
N ASN A 55 -33.20 0.26 -46.03
CA ASN A 55 -34.33 -0.60 -45.72
C ASN A 55 -34.65 -0.71 -44.24
N TYR A 56 -33.77 -0.12 -43.37
CA TYR A 56 -33.86 -0.29 -41.94
C TYR A 56 -33.85 1.05 -41.19
N LYS A 57 -34.62 1.13 -40.12
CA LYS A 57 -34.51 2.17 -39.13
C LYS A 57 -33.75 1.66 -37.90
N ILE A 58 -32.42 1.73 -37.96
CA ILE A 58 -31.57 1.14 -36.94
C ILE A 58 -31.42 2.14 -35.76
N GLN A 59 -31.77 1.67 -34.58
CA GLN A 59 -31.53 2.38 -33.31
C GLN A 59 -30.61 1.55 -32.43
N LYS A 60 -29.48 2.13 -32.00
CA LYS A 60 -28.56 1.49 -31.06
C LYS A 60 -28.83 2.04 -29.66
N GLN A 61 -29.12 1.15 -28.72
CA GLN A 61 -29.19 1.46 -27.30
C GLN A 61 -27.94 0.87 -26.64
N GLU A 62 -26.91 1.68 -26.57
CA GLU A 62 -25.61 1.24 -26.07
C GLU A 62 -25.58 1.27 -24.55
N GLY A 63 -25.07 0.23 -23.94
CA GLY A 63 -24.82 0.13 -22.51
C GLY A 63 -23.52 0.82 -22.09
N THR A 64 -23.19 0.64 -20.83
CA THR A 64 -21.93 1.12 -20.24
C THR A 64 -21.27 0.04 -19.41
N LEU A 65 -19.94 0.10 -19.28
CA LEU A 65 -19.12 -0.76 -18.43
C LEU A 65 -18.55 0.06 -17.29
N THR A 66 -18.57 -0.51 -16.09
CA THR A 66 -18.03 0.13 -14.89
C THR A 66 -17.30 -0.93 -14.06
N ILE A 67 -16.09 -0.61 -13.58
CA ILE A 67 -15.37 -1.38 -12.59
C ILE A 67 -15.29 -0.56 -11.31
N THR A 68 -15.78 -1.10 -10.21
CA THR A 68 -15.64 -0.52 -8.88
C THR A 68 -14.39 -1.03 -8.18
N LYS A 69 -13.92 -0.29 -7.18
CA LYS A 69 -12.80 -0.74 -6.36
C LYS A 69 -13.06 -2.13 -5.78
N ALA A 70 -12.03 -2.96 -5.79
CA ALA A 70 -11.99 -4.18 -5.00
C ALA A 70 -11.97 -3.82 -3.50
N GLY A 71 -12.21 -4.78 -2.62
CA GLY A 71 -12.11 -4.58 -1.18
C GLY A 71 -10.74 -4.06 -0.75
N SER A 72 -10.52 -3.89 0.55
CA SER A 72 -9.29 -3.33 1.12
C SER A 72 -8.05 -4.07 0.64
N LEU A 73 -7.01 -3.30 0.34
CA LEU A 73 -5.67 -3.82 0.13
C LEU A 73 -5.19 -4.46 1.44
N GLY A 74 -4.63 -5.68 1.40
CA GLY A 74 -3.99 -6.26 2.58
C GLY A 74 -2.70 -5.50 2.88
N LEU A 75 -2.55 -5.02 4.12
CA LEU A 75 -1.35 -4.35 4.61
C LEU A 75 -0.89 -5.03 5.91
N THR A 76 0.32 -5.55 5.93
CA THR A 76 0.94 -6.14 7.09
C THR A 76 2.04 -5.24 7.59
N VAL A 77 2.00 -4.87 8.88
CA VAL A 77 3.02 -4.04 9.50
C VAL A 77 3.48 -4.68 10.82
N GLU A 78 4.78 -4.65 11.08
CA GLU A 78 5.38 -5.11 12.32
C GLU A 78 6.36 -4.06 12.82
N GLY A 79 6.15 -3.58 14.02
CA GLY A 79 7.07 -2.70 14.72
C GLY A 79 8.33 -3.43 15.18
N ALA A 80 9.19 -2.73 15.87
CA ALA A 80 10.40 -3.30 16.43
C ALA A 80 10.73 -2.69 17.79
N GLU A 81 11.36 -3.49 18.67
CA GLU A 81 11.88 -3.03 19.96
C GLU A 81 13.30 -3.53 20.15
N ARG A 82 14.17 -2.67 20.67
CA ARG A 82 15.50 -3.09 21.11
C ARG A 82 16.06 -2.14 22.16
N LYS A 83 17.12 -2.61 22.82
CA LYS A 83 17.94 -1.77 23.70
C LYS A 83 18.81 -0.82 22.86
N TYR A 84 19.02 0.41 23.36
CA TYR A 84 19.86 1.41 22.69
C TYR A 84 21.24 0.83 22.33
N ASN A 85 21.66 1.00 21.09
CA ASN A 85 22.94 0.54 20.56
C ASN A 85 23.59 1.54 19.58
N GLY A 86 23.14 2.79 19.58
CA GLY A 86 23.67 3.86 18.73
C GLY A 86 23.22 3.82 17.26
N LYS A 87 22.48 2.79 16.83
CA LYS A 87 22.05 2.61 15.42
C LYS A 87 20.56 2.95 15.23
N PRO A 88 20.11 3.32 14.03
CA PRO A 88 18.68 3.49 13.73
C PRO A 88 17.91 2.17 13.88
N LEU A 89 16.70 2.22 14.41
CA LEU A 89 15.73 1.13 14.47
C LEU A 89 14.56 1.46 13.54
N SER A 90 14.29 0.58 12.58
CA SER A 90 13.17 0.66 11.65
C SER A 90 12.17 -0.48 11.91
N ALA A 91 11.02 -0.46 11.24
CA ALA A 91 10.04 -1.53 11.29
C ALA A 91 10.65 -2.88 10.89
N ALA A 92 10.16 -3.94 11.50
CA ALA A 92 10.54 -5.30 11.12
C ALA A 92 9.89 -5.71 9.81
N LYS A 93 8.65 -5.20 9.57
CA LYS A 93 7.90 -5.51 8.35
C LYS A 93 6.94 -4.37 7.99
N VAL A 94 6.88 -4.04 6.70
CA VAL A 94 5.80 -3.26 6.07
C VAL A 94 5.59 -3.85 4.67
N GLU A 95 4.46 -4.48 4.44
CA GLU A 95 4.22 -5.24 3.20
C GLU A 95 2.75 -5.14 2.79
N ALA A 96 2.51 -4.75 1.54
CA ALA A 96 1.18 -4.76 0.93
C ALA A 96 0.97 -6.06 0.14
N SER A 97 -0.25 -6.60 0.15
CA SER A 97 -0.63 -7.83 -0.58
C SER A 97 -0.53 -7.68 -2.11
N VAL A 98 -0.65 -6.44 -2.61
CA VAL A 98 -0.45 -6.08 -4.01
C VAL A 98 0.58 -4.97 -4.04
N THR A 99 1.68 -5.19 -4.74
CA THR A 99 2.80 -4.21 -4.83
C THR A 99 2.69 -3.32 -6.06
N GLU A 100 2.22 -3.88 -7.17
CA GLU A 100 2.07 -3.14 -8.44
C GLU A 100 1.01 -2.03 -8.31
N GLY A 101 1.41 -0.81 -8.63
CA GLY A 101 0.55 0.37 -8.53
C GLY A 101 0.19 0.79 -7.11
N THR A 102 0.82 0.20 -6.07
CA THR A 102 0.60 0.55 -4.67
C THR A 102 1.66 1.52 -4.17
N THR A 103 1.19 2.61 -3.58
CA THR A 103 2.02 3.58 -2.88
C THR A 103 1.89 3.38 -1.38
N ILE A 104 3.02 3.25 -0.69
CA ILE A 104 3.08 3.21 0.77
C ILE A 104 3.59 4.55 1.28
N SER A 105 2.91 5.10 2.27
CA SER A 105 3.30 6.33 2.95
C SER A 105 3.21 6.17 4.47
N TYR A 106 4.00 6.97 5.18
CA TYR A 106 4.17 6.90 6.62
C TYR A 106 3.85 8.24 7.27
N SER A 107 3.29 8.20 8.46
CA SER A 107 3.03 9.36 9.31
C SER A 107 3.53 9.10 10.73
N THR A 108 4.18 10.11 11.32
CA THR A 108 4.62 10.10 12.71
C THR A 108 3.88 11.14 13.57
N ASP A 109 2.87 11.80 13.01
CA ASP A 109 2.04 12.85 13.61
C ASP A 109 0.54 12.51 13.56
N ASP A 110 0.25 11.21 13.72
CA ASP A 110 -1.11 10.65 13.76
C ASP A 110 -1.94 10.85 12.48
N GLY A 111 -1.27 10.94 11.33
CA GLY A 111 -1.94 11.08 10.03
C GLY A 111 -2.07 12.51 9.54
N SER A 112 -1.48 13.48 10.26
CA SER A 112 -1.53 14.90 9.84
C SER A 112 -0.68 15.16 8.60
N THR A 113 0.49 14.52 8.52
CA THR A 113 1.38 14.56 7.36
C THR A 113 1.83 13.16 6.95
N TRP A 114 2.09 12.96 5.66
CA TRP A 114 2.49 11.69 5.09
C TRP A 114 3.74 11.82 4.22
N THR A 115 4.67 10.88 4.38
CA THR A 115 5.92 10.82 3.60
C THR A 115 6.13 9.43 3.01
N ALA A 116 6.85 9.33 1.91
CA ALA A 116 7.23 8.03 1.33
C ALA A 116 8.41 7.37 2.05
N GLU A 117 9.15 8.14 2.87
CA GLU A 117 10.32 7.64 3.58
C GLU A 117 9.91 6.92 4.87
N ALA A 118 10.39 5.68 5.02
CA ALA A 118 10.13 4.88 6.21
C ALA A 118 10.84 5.48 7.44
N PRO A 119 10.13 5.79 8.53
CA PRO A 119 10.72 6.41 9.70
C PRO A 119 11.58 5.43 10.51
N SER A 120 12.53 5.98 11.23
CA SER A 120 13.38 5.26 12.17
C SER A 120 13.60 6.06 13.47
N ILE A 121 13.96 5.36 14.55
CA ILE A 121 14.30 5.96 15.84
C ILE A 121 15.66 5.45 16.32
N THR A 122 16.54 6.38 16.72
CA THR A 122 17.88 6.02 17.26
C THR A 122 17.95 6.20 18.77
N LYS A 123 17.37 7.28 19.32
CA LYS A 123 17.40 7.60 20.74
C LYS A 123 16.39 6.74 21.52
N ALA A 124 16.69 6.50 22.80
CA ALA A 124 15.74 5.84 23.69
C ALA A 124 14.40 6.61 23.75
N GLY A 125 13.32 5.91 23.51
CA GLY A 125 11.97 6.45 23.37
C GLY A 125 11.07 5.54 22.58
N THR A 126 9.86 6.01 22.29
CA THR A 126 8.87 5.34 21.47
C THR A 126 8.43 6.27 20.34
N LEU A 127 8.38 5.74 19.13
CA LEU A 127 7.81 6.41 17.96
C LEU A 127 6.60 5.60 17.48
N ASN A 128 5.43 6.22 17.48
CA ASN A 128 4.23 5.64 16.87
C ASN A 128 4.22 6.03 15.39
N VAL A 129 3.92 5.07 14.54
CA VAL A 129 3.91 5.27 13.09
C VAL A 129 2.60 4.73 12.54
N LYS A 130 1.91 5.55 11.76
CA LYS A 130 0.83 5.09 10.87
C LYS A 130 1.40 4.81 9.50
N VAL A 131 0.88 3.80 8.85
CA VAL A 131 1.22 3.41 7.47
C VAL A 131 -0.06 3.40 6.67
N LYS A 132 -0.02 4.02 5.51
CA LYS A 132 -1.11 4.04 4.55
C LYS A 132 -0.65 3.38 3.25
N ALA A 133 -1.46 2.46 2.72
CA ALA A 133 -1.28 1.90 1.40
C ALA A 133 -2.43 2.31 0.49
N GLU A 134 -2.10 2.89 -0.65
CA GLU A 134 -3.03 3.41 -1.65
C GLU A 134 -2.80 2.76 -3.00
N ASN A 135 -3.88 2.33 -3.63
CA ASN A 135 -3.88 1.76 -4.98
C ASN A 135 -5.18 2.16 -5.67
N SER A 136 -5.11 2.49 -6.97
CA SER A 136 -6.28 2.97 -7.72
C SER A 136 -7.42 1.95 -7.80
N ASN A 137 -7.10 0.65 -7.76
CA ASN A 137 -8.04 -0.45 -7.92
C ASN A 137 -8.57 -1.03 -6.60
N TYR A 138 -8.07 -0.56 -5.46
CA TYR A 138 -8.42 -1.06 -4.12
C TYR A 138 -8.84 0.06 -3.19
N GLU A 139 -9.57 -0.29 -2.13
CA GLU A 139 -9.82 0.64 -1.04
C GLU A 139 -8.51 0.87 -0.27
N THR A 140 -8.27 2.14 0.09
CA THR A 140 -7.12 2.55 0.91
C THR A 140 -7.18 1.85 2.26
N VAL A 141 -6.02 1.42 2.75
CA VAL A 141 -5.87 0.81 4.07
C VAL A 141 -4.84 1.56 4.90
N GLU A 142 -5.11 1.68 6.18
CA GLU A 142 -4.19 2.24 7.17
C GLU A 142 -3.97 1.22 8.29
N GLU A 143 -2.72 1.09 8.70
CA GLU A 143 -2.25 0.27 9.82
C GLU A 143 -1.29 1.09 10.68
N ALA A 144 -0.96 0.58 11.86
CA ALA A 144 -0.03 1.27 12.77
C ALA A 144 0.94 0.30 13.42
N TYR A 145 2.14 0.78 13.66
CA TYR A 145 3.16 0.07 14.44
C TYR A 145 3.90 1.01 15.39
N LYS A 146 4.72 0.43 16.25
CA LYS A 146 5.58 1.17 17.18
C LYS A 146 7.04 0.77 17.01
N LEU A 147 7.92 1.77 17.05
CA LEU A 147 9.35 1.57 17.24
C LEU A 147 9.69 1.97 18.67
N LYS A 148 10.41 1.10 19.39
CA LYS A 148 10.79 1.35 20.76
C LYS A 148 12.26 1.06 21.00
N VAL A 149 12.97 2.05 21.46
CA VAL A 149 14.36 1.90 21.93
C VAL A 149 14.37 2.07 23.44
N THR A 150 14.78 1.04 24.16
CA THR A 150 14.90 1.08 25.62
C THR A 150 16.27 1.59 26.06
N LYS A 151 16.30 2.20 27.24
CA LYS A 151 17.57 2.67 27.83
C LYS A 151 18.47 1.49 28.22
N ARG A 152 19.76 1.68 28.06
CA ARG A 152 20.77 0.78 28.67
C ARG A 152 20.87 1.06 30.17
N LYS A 153 21.04 0.01 30.93
CA LYS A 153 21.34 0.11 32.36
C LYS A 153 22.87 0.08 32.51
N VAL A 154 23.45 1.15 32.98
CA VAL A 154 24.89 1.25 33.26
C VAL A 154 25.09 1.49 34.76
N THR A 155 25.97 0.70 35.36
CA THR A 155 26.37 0.85 36.75
C THR A 155 27.87 1.19 36.79
N LEU A 156 28.22 2.28 37.44
CA LEU A 156 29.59 2.66 37.68
C LEU A 156 29.92 2.39 39.14
N THR A 157 30.98 1.62 39.40
CA THR A 157 31.41 1.26 40.74
C THR A 157 32.85 1.69 40.93
N SER A 158 33.10 2.54 41.93
CA SER A 158 34.46 2.87 42.41
C SER A 158 34.87 1.93 43.54
N GLU A 159 36.16 1.72 43.67
CA GLU A 159 36.70 0.90 44.76
C GLU A 159 36.90 1.69 46.04
N THR A 160 36.81 1.00 47.16
CA THR A 160 37.17 1.54 48.50
C THR A 160 38.63 1.29 48.77
N ALA A 161 39.33 2.23 49.34
CA ALA A 161 40.70 2.06 49.79
C ALA A 161 40.91 2.73 51.15
N SER A 162 41.87 2.21 51.90
CA SER A 162 42.33 2.81 53.17
C SER A 162 43.86 2.62 53.31
N LYS A 163 44.50 3.56 53.97
CA LYS A 163 45.92 3.42 54.35
C LYS A 163 46.17 4.12 55.66
N ALA A 164 47.28 3.73 56.34
CA ALA A 164 47.79 4.49 57.49
C ALA A 164 48.27 5.86 57.01
N TYR A 165 48.21 6.88 57.91
CA TYR A 165 48.69 8.21 57.58
C TYR A 165 50.22 8.18 57.33
N ASP A 166 50.61 8.66 56.14
CA ASP A 166 51.99 8.76 55.68
C ASP A 166 52.32 10.16 55.07
N GLY A 167 51.44 11.14 55.22
CA GLY A 167 51.57 12.49 54.66
C GLY A 167 51.31 12.60 53.16
N THR A 168 50.89 11.53 52.49
CA THR A 168 50.58 11.53 51.05
C THR A 168 49.07 11.31 50.78
N ALA A 169 48.58 11.78 49.64
CA ALA A 169 47.18 11.59 49.24
C ALA A 169 46.90 10.12 48.99
N LEU A 170 45.75 9.63 49.47
CA LEU A 170 45.18 8.33 49.07
C LEU A 170 44.27 8.57 47.85
N THR A 171 44.58 7.87 46.77
CA THR A 171 43.74 7.91 45.53
C THR A 171 43.42 6.51 45.06
N LYS A 172 42.22 6.29 44.57
CA LYS A 172 41.76 5.02 43.93
C LYS A 172 40.87 5.40 42.76
N PRO A 173 41.49 5.74 41.62
CA PRO A 173 40.76 6.30 40.44
C PRO A 173 40.03 5.23 39.61
N GLU A 174 40.25 3.96 39.87
CA GLU A 174 39.68 2.88 39.09
C GLU A 174 38.15 2.83 39.24
N VAL A 175 37.47 2.74 38.09
CA VAL A 175 36.01 2.57 37.98
C VAL A 175 35.67 1.37 37.13
N THR A 176 34.82 0.49 37.68
CA THR A 176 34.27 -0.64 36.95
C THR A 176 32.94 -0.27 36.35
N VAL A 177 32.76 -0.59 35.07
CA VAL A 177 31.50 -0.38 34.33
C VAL A 177 30.75 -1.71 34.26
N GLY A 178 29.58 -1.76 34.88
CA GLY A 178 28.70 -2.92 34.91
C GLY A 178 27.37 -2.67 34.18
N GLY A 179 26.51 -3.69 34.18
CA GLY A 179 25.23 -3.68 33.45
C GLY A 179 25.43 -3.85 31.96
N ASP A 180 24.68 -3.08 31.16
CA ASP A 180 24.74 -3.13 29.68
C ASP A 180 25.98 -2.41 29.12
N GLY A 181 26.69 -1.64 29.93
CA GLY A 181 27.80 -0.80 29.49
C GLY A 181 27.38 0.36 28.58
N PHE A 182 28.36 1.14 28.16
CA PHE A 182 28.16 2.18 27.15
C PHE A 182 28.26 1.61 25.73
N VAL A 183 27.77 2.39 24.74
CA VAL A 183 27.91 2.10 23.30
C VAL A 183 29.07 2.93 22.76
#